data_795b2b2917c3cb54f02345caa2963da5
#
_entry.id   795b2b2917c3cb54f02345caa2963da5
#
_cell.length_a   1.000
_cell.length_b   1.000
_cell.length_c   1.000
_cell.angle_alpha   90.00
_cell.angle_beta   90.00
_cell.angle_gamma   90.00
#
_symmetry.space_group_name_H-M   'P 1'
#
loop_
_entity.id
_entity.type
_entity.pdbx_description
1 polymer ?
#
loop_
_entity_poly.entity_id
_entity_poly.type
_entity_poly.pdbx_seq_one_letter_code
_entity_poly.pdbx_strand_id
1 'polypeptide(L)'
;MSQTTFRMLVRLGVFVACLGVGGCRSGATPTPAAGAPPEFPLDSVAGRIRSLVASGRVAKLDRPGFASYRTQLDQLYAPGAYAPLWVDRSGGPTALARTAIRALLTAPTEGLDSTDYSAHRLERLADTPAAGSRDRQSVGVFDLALSVAFLRYVTDLHAGRVDPRTLGFKFDLPADRHDIPSVVRAAIEDGRLEEMIEELRPALTLYRRLQQILVQYQALPPDGPDDLLPPARTSIRPGDHYVGMVRLRRRLTKLGDLPAGRAPPSDSAPYTGELVEAIKRFQARHGLEPDGVLGRGTLAALNVPISHRIDQLAISLERLRWLPDLSTGRQIVVNIPTYRLWAWDSLGTGGKPTLEMNVIVGKSLDTQTPVFAEEMKYLIFRPYWNVPTSILRKEMLPRLRKDPSYLERNDLEMVRGQGDDARPMAATPGNIELLGQGRLRVRQRPGLRNSLGLVKFIFPNDDDVYLHSTPAEELFNRTRRDFSHGCVRVEKPVELAEWALRDVGGWDRARIVAAMNGGSPLQVNLVRPIPVLMFYSTAIVLQDGTPQFFEDVYGHDTRLLRTLYQARR
;
A
#
# COMPACT_ATOMS: atom_id res chain seq x y z
N MET A 1 14.76 -16.81 38.91
CA MET A 1 15.21 -16.16 40.18
C MET A 1 15.83 -14.84 39.80
N SER A 2 15.24 -13.77 40.05
CA SER A 2 15.59 -12.52 40.69
C SER A 2 14.50 -11.48 40.39
N GLN A 3 13.80 -11.09 41.42
CA GLN A 3 12.84 -9.98 41.43
C GLN A 3 13.62 -8.67 41.61
N THR A 4 13.24 -7.63 40.89
CA THR A 4 13.67 -6.26 41.20
C THR A 4 12.44 -5.37 41.35
N THR A 5 12.26 -4.97 42.61
CA THR A 5 11.21 -4.18 43.20
C THR A 5 11.25 -2.73 42.71
N PHE A 6 10.10 -2.17 42.29
CA PHE A 6 9.95 -0.74 41.97
C PHE A 6 9.44 -0.01 43.22
N ARG A 7 10.21 0.97 43.69
CA ARG A 7 9.94 1.79 44.89
C ARG A 7 8.99 2.94 44.56
N MET A 8 7.90 2.98 45.29
CA MET A 8 6.91 4.06 45.39
C MET A 8 7.44 5.18 46.29
N LEU A 9 7.56 6.40 45.80
CA LEU A 9 7.93 7.58 46.60
C LEU A 9 6.68 8.40 46.91
N VAL A 10 6.23 8.30 48.16
CA VAL A 10 5.20 9.16 48.75
C VAL A 10 5.87 10.46 49.20
N ARG A 11 5.39 11.61 48.74
CA ARG A 11 5.73 12.93 49.29
C ARG A 11 4.63 13.41 50.22
N LEU A 12 4.95 13.48 51.49
CA LEU A 12 4.19 14.13 52.56
C LEU A 12 4.32 15.66 52.39
N GLY A 13 3.21 16.37 52.29
CA GLY A 13 3.17 17.84 52.36
C GLY A 13 2.81 18.29 53.76
N VAL A 14 3.64 19.15 54.30
CA VAL A 14 3.53 19.73 55.65
C VAL A 14 2.52 20.89 55.63
N PHE A 15 1.53 20.83 56.52
CA PHE A 15 0.65 21.96 56.85
C PHE A 15 1.35 22.89 57.85
N VAL A 16 1.47 24.16 57.51
CA VAL A 16 1.81 25.24 58.47
C VAL A 16 0.60 26.12 58.68
N ALA A 17 0.09 26.12 59.91
CA ALA A 17 -0.94 27.02 60.35
C ALA A 17 -0.32 28.31 60.88
N CYS A 18 -0.67 29.45 60.33
CA CYS A 18 -0.38 30.74 60.92
C CYS A 18 -1.68 31.37 61.46
N LEU A 19 -1.74 31.54 62.77
CA LEU A 19 -2.69 32.39 63.50
C LEU A 19 -2.22 33.84 63.44
N GLY A 20 -3.07 34.76 62.98
CA GLY A 20 -2.77 36.20 62.90
C GLY A 20 -4.00 37.07 63.12
N VAL A 21 -3.98 37.76 64.15
CA VAL A 21 -4.80 38.72 64.87
C VAL A 21 -5.51 39.78 63.99
N GLY A 22 -6.70 40.14 64.50
CA GLY A 22 -7.68 41.03 63.91
C GLY A 22 -7.29 42.50 63.72
N GLY A 23 -7.98 43.13 62.82
CA GLY A 23 -7.98 44.57 62.55
C GLY A 23 -9.25 44.98 61.80
N CYS A 24 -10.21 45.56 62.53
CA CYS A 24 -11.39 46.22 61.95
C CYS A 24 -11.01 47.38 61.04
N ARG A 25 -11.48 47.37 59.79
CA ARG A 25 -11.68 48.60 58.99
C ARG A 25 -12.93 48.48 58.11
N SER A 26 -13.69 49.51 58.16
CA SER A 26 -14.97 49.88 57.57
C SER A 26 -15.17 49.59 56.08
N GLY A 27 -16.31 49.09 55.80
CA GLY A 27 -17.26 49.33 54.76
C GLY A 27 -16.76 49.78 53.35
N ALA A 28 -16.59 48.82 52.46
CA ALA A 28 -16.88 48.99 51.04
C ALA A 28 -17.70 47.77 50.62
N THR A 29 -18.92 47.98 50.16
CA THR A 29 -19.78 46.99 49.52
C THR A 29 -19.06 46.37 48.36
N PRO A 30 -18.82 45.04 48.29
CA PRO A 30 -18.26 44.43 47.12
C PRO A 30 -19.28 44.51 45.97
N THR A 31 -18.87 45.13 44.86
CA THR A 31 -19.53 44.96 43.57
C THR A 31 -19.71 43.48 43.30
N PRO A 32 -20.90 42.97 42.91
CA PRO A 32 -21.08 41.57 42.61
C PRO A 32 -20.11 41.18 41.49
N ALA A 33 -19.25 40.21 41.76
CA ALA A 33 -18.44 39.57 40.75
C ALA A 33 -19.35 39.16 39.59
N ALA A 34 -18.99 39.54 38.38
CA ALA A 34 -19.68 39.13 37.17
C ALA A 34 -19.91 37.61 37.28
N GLY A 35 -21.19 37.21 37.35
CA GLY A 35 -21.57 35.82 37.52
C GLY A 35 -20.89 34.95 36.44
N ALA A 36 -20.37 33.79 36.83
CA ALA A 36 -19.88 32.80 35.89
C ALA A 36 -20.95 32.64 34.77
N PRO A 37 -20.55 32.56 33.50
CA PRO A 37 -21.50 32.38 32.42
C PRO A 37 -22.38 31.16 32.71
N PRO A 38 -23.71 31.24 32.43
CA PRO A 38 -24.62 30.14 32.76
C PRO A 38 -24.14 28.85 32.10
N GLU A 39 -24.03 27.78 32.92
CA GLU A 39 -23.65 26.47 32.40
C GLU A 39 -24.66 26.01 31.36
N PHE A 40 -24.13 25.52 30.23
CA PHE A 40 -24.94 24.99 29.13
C PHE A 40 -25.54 23.63 29.56
N PRO A 41 -26.87 23.40 29.43
CA PRO A 41 -27.52 22.19 29.92
C PRO A 41 -27.21 20.98 29.03
N LEU A 42 -26.10 20.29 29.29
CA LEU A 42 -25.56 19.17 28.51
C LEU A 42 -26.54 17.97 28.44
N ASP A 43 -27.34 17.72 29.47
CA ASP A 43 -28.34 16.63 29.48
C ASP A 43 -29.36 16.73 28.34
N SER A 44 -29.76 17.94 27.97
CA SER A 44 -30.69 18.14 26.87
C SER A 44 -30.01 17.94 25.49
N VAL A 45 -28.70 18.10 25.41
CA VAL A 45 -27.90 17.80 24.21
C VAL A 45 -27.80 16.30 24.01
N ALA A 46 -27.64 15.52 25.09
CA ALA A 46 -27.58 14.05 25.04
C ALA A 46 -28.84 13.43 24.38
N GLY A 47 -30.02 13.91 24.74
CA GLY A 47 -31.27 13.51 24.10
C GLY A 47 -31.30 13.80 22.60
N ARG A 48 -30.74 14.95 22.19
CA ARG A 48 -30.62 15.31 20.77
C ARG A 48 -29.64 14.42 20.02
N ILE A 49 -28.45 14.15 20.57
CA ILE A 49 -27.47 13.23 19.97
C ILE A 49 -28.08 11.85 19.78
N ARG A 50 -28.73 11.29 20.80
CA ARG A 50 -29.41 9.99 20.72
C ARG A 50 -30.45 9.95 19.59
N SER A 51 -31.29 10.97 19.48
CA SER A 51 -32.28 11.08 18.41
C SER A 51 -31.64 11.15 17.02
N LEU A 52 -30.55 11.89 16.86
CA LEU A 52 -29.83 12.00 15.59
C LEU A 52 -29.14 10.69 15.22
N VAL A 53 -28.50 9.98 16.15
CA VAL A 53 -27.90 8.66 15.91
C VAL A 53 -28.99 7.69 15.42
N ALA A 54 -30.15 7.66 16.09
CA ALA A 54 -31.29 6.82 15.67
C ALA A 54 -31.78 7.17 14.25
N SER A 55 -31.73 8.45 13.85
CA SER A 55 -32.14 8.89 12.51
C SER A 55 -31.20 8.44 11.39
N GLY A 56 -29.94 8.13 11.71
CA GLY A 56 -28.90 7.79 10.72
C GLY A 56 -28.52 8.94 9.79
N ARG A 57 -28.84 10.20 10.14
CA ARG A 57 -28.61 11.36 9.29
C ARG A 57 -28.29 12.64 10.08
N VAL A 58 -27.30 13.41 9.59
CA VAL A 58 -26.98 14.73 10.14
C VAL A 58 -26.76 15.74 8.99
N ALA A 59 -27.59 16.78 8.93
CA ALA A 59 -27.69 17.69 7.79
C ALA A 59 -26.46 18.61 7.58
N LYS A 60 -25.57 18.69 8.57
CA LYS A 60 -24.38 19.58 8.52
C LYS A 60 -23.16 18.93 7.87
N LEU A 61 -23.27 17.71 7.37
CA LEU A 61 -22.23 17.05 6.59
C LEU A 61 -22.57 17.12 5.09
N ASP A 62 -21.55 17.16 4.24
CA ASP A 62 -21.72 17.09 2.78
C ASP A 62 -22.29 15.73 2.36
N ARG A 63 -21.93 14.66 3.12
CA ARG A 63 -22.55 13.34 3.08
C ARG A 63 -23.36 13.09 4.35
N PRO A 64 -24.61 13.52 4.40
CA PRO A 64 -25.40 13.57 5.64
C PRO A 64 -25.83 12.20 6.16
N GLY A 65 -25.90 11.17 5.32
CA GLY A 65 -26.28 9.80 5.70
C GLY A 65 -25.11 9.06 6.33
N PHE A 66 -25.36 8.38 7.47
CA PHE A 66 -24.37 7.55 8.17
C PHE A 66 -24.96 6.23 8.71
N ALA A 67 -25.96 5.69 8.04
CA ALA A 67 -26.63 4.47 8.49
C ALA A 67 -25.66 3.28 8.74
N SER A 68 -24.61 3.17 7.95
CA SER A 68 -23.53 2.17 8.11
C SER A 68 -22.68 2.37 9.39
N TYR A 69 -22.65 3.56 9.94
CA TYR A 69 -21.89 3.89 11.15
C TYR A 69 -22.76 3.97 12.42
N ARG A 70 -24.07 3.66 12.32
CA ARG A 70 -24.98 3.78 13.47
C ARG A 70 -24.52 2.96 14.68
N THR A 71 -24.22 1.69 14.48
CA THR A 71 -23.75 0.80 15.56
C THR A 71 -22.48 1.32 16.20
N GLN A 72 -21.54 1.80 15.40
CA GLN A 72 -20.27 2.37 15.88
C GLN A 72 -20.49 3.67 16.67
N LEU A 73 -21.44 4.51 16.26
CA LEU A 73 -21.81 5.71 16.99
C LEU A 73 -22.53 5.38 18.31
N ASP A 74 -23.38 4.36 18.32
CA ASP A 74 -23.97 3.86 19.56
C ASP A 74 -22.89 3.34 20.52
N GLN A 75 -21.91 2.59 20.03
CA GLN A 75 -20.77 2.13 20.83
C GLN A 75 -19.93 3.29 21.37
N LEU A 76 -19.75 4.36 20.58
CA LEU A 76 -19.00 5.55 20.98
C LEU A 76 -19.73 6.35 22.07
N TYR A 77 -21.05 6.53 21.96
CA TYR A 77 -21.82 7.44 22.83
C TYR A 77 -22.53 6.75 24.00
N ALA A 78 -23.03 5.53 23.83
CA ALA A 78 -23.86 4.87 24.85
C ALA A 78 -23.19 4.72 26.22
N PRO A 79 -21.87 4.40 26.34
CA PRO A 79 -21.20 4.31 27.64
C PRO A 79 -21.26 5.62 28.46
N GLY A 80 -21.32 6.78 27.78
CA GLY A 80 -21.47 8.11 28.40
C GLY A 80 -22.91 8.64 28.37
N ALA A 81 -23.93 7.76 28.27
CA ALA A 81 -25.34 8.15 28.20
C ALA A 81 -25.65 9.22 27.11
N TYR A 82 -24.89 9.21 26.02
CA TYR A 82 -24.93 10.17 24.90
C TYR A 82 -24.52 11.61 25.28
N ALA A 83 -23.77 11.80 26.35
CA ALA A 83 -23.15 13.08 26.65
C ALA A 83 -22.28 13.54 25.45
N PRO A 84 -22.23 14.84 25.15
CA PRO A 84 -21.39 15.35 24.08
C PRO A 84 -19.91 15.10 24.35
N LEU A 85 -19.14 14.80 23.30
CA LEU A 85 -17.72 14.45 23.37
C LEU A 85 -16.80 15.62 23.00
N TRP A 86 -17.29 16.52 22.16
CA TRP A 86 -16.49 17.55 21.48
C TRP A 86 -16.76 18.97 21.95
N VAL A 87 -17.69 19.16 22.87
CA VAL A 87 -18.03 20.48 23.39
C VAL A 87 -17.83 20.57 24.89
N ASP A 88 -17.46 21.75 25.36
CA ASP A 88 -17.29 22.06 26.77
C ASP A 88 -18.62 22.53 27.42
N ARG A 89 -18.56 22.88 28.72
CA ARG A 89 -19.73 23.37 29.48
C ARG A 89 -20.31 24.70 28.99
N SER A 90 -19.57 25.44 28.18
CA SER A 90 -20.07 26.65 27.53
C SER A 90 -20.77 26.39 26.20
N GLY A 91 -20.77 25.13 25.72
CA GLY A 91 -21.24 24.72 24.40
C GLY A 91 -20.24 25.04 23.27
N GLY A 92 -19.02 25.44 23.62
CA GLY A 92 -17.92 25.66 22.69
C GLY A 92 -17.14 24.38 22.35
N PRO A 93 -16.40 24.34 21.22
CA PRO A 93 -15.58 23.20 20.87
C PRO A 93 -14.39 23.05 21.82
N THR A 94 -14.14 21.85 22.30
CA THR A 94 -12.96 21.50 23.11
C THR A 94 -11.66 21.60 22.32
N ALA A 95 -10.51 21.56 23.01
CA ALA A 95 -9.20 21.43 22.37
C ALA A 95 -9.11 20.15 21.52
N LEU A 96 -9.68 19.03 21.99
CA LEU A 96 -9.73 17.77 21.25
C LEU A 96 -10.59 17.85 19.99
N ALA A 97 -11.72 18.59 20.03
CA ALA A 97 -12.51 18.86 18.83
C ALA A 97 -11.67 19.59 17.76
N ARG A 98 -10.89 20.58 18.17
CA ARG A 98 -9.97 21.29 17.25
C ARG A 98 -8.86 20.39 16.70
N THR A 99 -8.32 19.48 17.53
CA THR A 99 -7.36 18.46 17.09
C THR A 99 -7.99 17.51 16.08
N ALA A 100 -9.21 17.00 16.33
CA ALA A 100 -9.94 16.18 15.36
C ALA A 100 -10.16 16.92 14.03
N ILE A 101 -10.61 18.16 14.07
CA ILE A 101 -10.82 18.98 12.85
C ILE A 101 -9.50 19.19 12.10
N ARG A 102 -8.38 19.48 12.78
CA ARG A 102 -7.07 19.58 12.12
C ARG A 102 -6.69 18.27 11.42
N ALA A 103 -6.93 17.13 12.03
CA ALA A 103 -6.68 15.83 11.40
C ALA A 103 -7.50 15.66 10.11
N LEU A 104 -8.79 16.06 10.12
CA LEU A 104 -9.63 16.04 8.92
C LEU A 104 -9.13 17.00 7.83
N LEU A 105 -8.66 18.19 8.20
CA LEU A 105 -8.10 19.17 7.26
C LEU A 105 -6.80 18.70 6.63
N THR A 106 -5.98 17.97 7.39
CA THR A 106 -4.71 17.41 6.93
C THR A 106 -4.86 16.02 6.27
N ALA A 107 -6.06 15.48 6.12
CA ALA A 107 -6.32 14.21 5.46
C ALA A 107 -5.65 14.08 4.06
N PRO A 108 -5.51 15.15 3.24
CA PRO A 108 -4.77 15.07 1.97
C PRO A 108 -3.33 14.59 2.11
N THR A 109 -2.65 14.82 3.24
CA THR A 109 -1.29 14.33 3.47
C THR A 109 -1.24 12.79 3.63
N GLU A 110 -2.40 12.18 3.87
CA GLU A 110 -2.60 10.72 3.92
C GLU A 110 -3.11 10.15 2.59
N GLY A 111 -3.22 10.96 1.53
CA GLY A 111 -3.87 10.55 0.28
C GLY A 111 -5.39 10.39 0.40
N LEU A 112 -5.97 10.95 1.45
CA LEU A 112 -7.42 11.05 1.67
C LEU A 112 -7.90 12.43 1.23
N ASP A 113 -9.21 12.63 1.11
CA ASP A 113 -9.77 13.92 0.69
C ASP A 113 -10.55 14.57 1.84
N SER A 114 -10.11 15.74 2.29
CA SER A 114 -10.75 16.46 3.40
C SER A 114 -12.23 16.77 3.16
N THR A 115 -12.67 16.82 1.89
CA THR A 115 -14.08 17.03 1.54
C THR A 115 -14.95 15.82 1.86
N ASP A 116 -14.39 14.60 1.81
CA ASP A 116 -15.09 13.36 2.19
C ASP A 116 -15.52 13.37 3.67
N TYR A 117 -14.83 14.17 4.49
CA TYR A 117 -15.07 14.35 5.93
C TYR A 117 -15.69 15.68 6.29
N SER A 118 -16.08 16.50 5.30
CA SER A 118 -16.65 17.86 5.51
C SER A 118 -15.76 18.76 6.39
N ALA A 119 -14.43 18.60 6.31
CA ALA A 119 -13.47 19.23 7.22
C ALA A 119 -13.61 20.73 7.34
N HIS A 120 -13.62 21.47 6.21
CA HIS A 120 -13.77 22.93 6.19
C HIS A 120 -15.14 23.40 6.70
N ARG A 121 -16.18 22.58 6.55
CA ARG A 121 -17.49 22.90 7.10
C ARG A 121 -17.51 22.76 8.61
N LEU A 122 -16.88 21.72 9.14
CA LEU A 122 -16.74 21.52 10.59
C LEU A 122 -15.86 22.60 11.22
N GLU A 123 -14.79 23.01 10.56
CA GLU A 123 -13.95 24.15 10.96
C GLU A 123 -14.76 25.41 11.11
N ARG A 124 -15.52 25.82 10.08
CA ARG A 124 -16.40 27.00 10.16
C ARG A 124 -17.46 26.89 11.27
N LEU A 125 -18.01 25.69 11.49
CA LEU A 125 -18.95 25.47 12.59
C LEU A 125 -18.28 25.59 13.96
N ALA A 126 -17.02 25.17 14.09
CA ALA A 126 -16.24 25.32 15.33
C ALA A 126 -15.90 26.79 15.62
N ASP A 127 -15.60 27.59 14.59
CA ASP A 127 -15.18 28.99 14.71
C ASP A 127 -16.36 29.96 14.84
N THR A 128 -17.61 29.49 14.68
CA THR A 128 -18.78 30.35 14.92
C THR A 128 -18.81 30.78 16.40
N PRO A 129 -18.79 32.09 16.71
CA PRO A 129 -18.75 32.57 18.10
C PRO A 129 -19.91 32.02 18.94
N ALA A 130 -19.59 31.61 20.17
CA ALA A 130 -20.59 31.19 21.14
C ALA A 130 -21.42 32.37 21.70
N ALA A 131 -21.22 33.58 21.20
CA ALA A 131 -21.87 34.79 21.65
C ALA A 131 -23.40 34.70 21.50
N GLY A 132 -24.05 34.29 22.55
CA GLY A 132 -25.47 34.54 22.82
C GLY A 132 -26.48 33.50 22.38
N SER A 133 -26.20 32.52 21.52
CA SER A 133 -27.21 31.51 21.19
C SER A 133 -26.73 30.36 20.31
N ARG A 134 -25.72 29.60 20.72
CA ARG A 134 -25.75 28.21 20.23
C ARG A 134 -26.93 27.54 20.90
N ASP A 135 -27.99 27.29 20.18
CA ASP A 135 -29.10 26.52 20.72
C ASP A 135 -28.65 25.07 20.95
N ARG A 136 -29.35 24.36 21.81
CA ARG A 136 -29.07 22.96 22.15
C ARG A 136 -29.09 22.05 20.92
N GLN A 137 -29.84 22.42 19.89
CA GLN A 137 -29.95 21.66 18.65
C GLN A 137 -28.66 21.78 17.83
N SER A 138 -28.11 22.98 17.72
CA SER A 138 -26.86 23.25 16.98
C SER A 138 -25.65 22.58 17.62
N VAL A 139 -25.58 22.56 18.97
CA VAL A 139 -24.49 21.90 19.69
C VAL A 139 -24.51 20.38 19.47
N GLY A 140 -25.66 19.72 19.64
CA GLY A 140 -25.78 18.27 19.41
C GLY A 140 -25.56 17.87 17.96
N VAL A 141 -25.94 18.73 17.00
CA VAL A 141 -25.66 18.53 15.58
C VAL A 141 -24.16 18.63 15.28
N PHE A 142 -23.46 19.61 15.84
CA PHE A 142 -22.01 19.76 15.67
C PHE A 142 -21.26 18.58 16.25
N ASP A 143 -21.57 18.20 17.49
CA ASP A 143 -20.92 17.10 18.22
C ASP A 143 -21.04 15.78 17.44
N LEU A 144 -22.24 15.42 17.01
CA LEU A 144 -22.44 14.21 16.20
C LEU A 144 -21.82 14.33 14.81
N ALA A 145 -21.90 15.49 14.17
CA ALA A 145 -21.29 15.67 12.84
C ALA A 145 -19.78 15.44 12.88
N LEU A 146 -19.11 15.97 13.91
CA LEU A 146 -17.68 15.73 14.11
C LEU A 146 -17.37 14.26 14.39
N SER A 147 -18.18 13.58 15.25
CA SER A 147 -18.02 12.15 15.50
C SER A 147 -18.16 11.31 14.23
N VAL A 148 -19.18 11.56 13.40
CA VAL A 148 -19.37 10.86 12.12
C VAL A 148 -18.18 11.08 11.18
N ALA A 149 -17.75 12.32 11.02
CA ALA A 149 -16.62 12.66 10.14
C ALA A 149 -15.33 12.04 10.63
N PHE A 150 -15.08 12.11 11.94
CA PHE A 150 -13.87 11.59 12.56
C PHE A 150 -13.81 10.05 12.53
N LEU A 151 -14.91 9.36 12.86
CA LEU A 151 -14.97 7.88 12.71
C LEU A 151 -14.74 7.44 11.26
N ARG A 152 -15.32 8.14 10.28
CA ARG A 152 -15.03 7.87 8.85
C ARG A 152 -13.55 8.00 8.56
N TYR A 153 -12.95 9.13 8.97
CA TYR A 153 -11.54 9.40 8.72
C TYR A 153 -10.62 8.34 9.34
N VAL A 154 -10.81 8.01 10.63
CA VAL A 154 -9.94 7.03 11.30
C VAL A 154 -10.14 5.61 10.77
N THR A 155 -11.36 5.26 10.36
CA THR A 155 -11.65 3.99 9.68
C THR A 155 -10.93 3.92 8.33
N ASP A 156 -11.04 4.98 7.51
CA ASP A 156 -10.40 5.06 6.19
C ASP A 156 -8.86 5.08 6.32
N LEU A 157 -8.34 5.74 7.36
CA LEU A 157 -6.91 5.78 7.66
C LEU A 157 -6.36 4.39 8.05
N HIS A 158 -7.12 3.64 8.83
CA HIS A 158 -6.72 2.34 9.34
C HIS A 158 -6.89 1.20 8.31
N ALA A 159 -8.06 1.12 7.70
CA ALA A 159 -8.45 -0.03 6.87
C ALA A 159 -8.50 0.27 5.35
N GLY A 160 -8.40 1.55 4.96
CA GLY A 160 -8.64 2.00 3.59
C GLY A 160 -10.13 2.22 3.29
N ARG A 161 -10.38 2.88 2.14
CA ARG A 161 -11.72 3.28 1.69
C ARG A 161 -12.43 2.23 0.82
N VAL A 162 -11.69 1.28 0.30
CA VAL A 162 -12.17 0.27 -0.65
C VAL A 162 -11.82 -1.12 -0.14
N ASP A 163 -12.79 -2.02 -0.11
CA ASP A 163 -12.51 -3.44 0.13
C ASP A 163 -11.72 -4.01 -1.07
N PRO A 164 -10.45 -4.42 -0.89
CA PRO A 164 -9.61 -4.93 -1.96
C PRO A 164 -10.20 -6.14 -2.70
N ARG A 165 -11.06 -6.93 -2.06
CA ARG A 165 -11.73 -8.08 -2.66
C ARG A 165 -12.68 -7.67 -3.79
N THR A 166 -13.27 -6.47 -3.72
CA THR A 166 -14.11 -5.92 -4.79
C THR A 166 -13.32 -5.59 -6.06
N LEU A 167 -12.00 -5.45 -5.93
CA LEU A 167 -11.06 -5.25 -7.02
C LEU A 167 -10.40 -6.55 -7.50
N GLY A 168 -10.76 -7.69 -6.91
CA GLY A 168 -10.20 -8.99 -7.22
C GLY A 168 -8.85 -9.27 -6.52
N PHE A 169 -8.49 -8.49 -5.50
CA PHE A 169 -7.34 -8.77 -4.66
C PHE A 169 -7.72 -9.73 -3.54
N LYS A 170 -6.89 -10.73 -3.31
CA LYS A 170 -7.15 -11.79 -2.34
C LYS A 170 -6.31 -11.56 -1.10
N PHE A 171 -6.72 -10.56 -0.30
CA PHE A 171 -6.18 -10.35 1.04
C PHE A 171 -7.22 -10.80 2.05
N ASP A 172 -6.80 -11.59 3.02
CA ASP A 172 -7.55 -11.74 4.26
C ASP A 172 -7.40 -10.44 5.03
N LEU A 173 -8.42 -9.59 4.90
CA LEU A 173 -8.50 -8.40 5.75
C LEU A 173 -8.45 -8.89 7.19
N PRO A 174 -7.55 -8.36 8.03
CA PRO A 174 -7.57 -8.68 9.44
C PRO A 174 -8.98 -8.43 9.95
N ALA A 175 -9.63 -9.44 10.53
CA ALA A 175 -10.84 -9.23 11.31
C ALA A 175 -10.53 -8.08 12.25
N ASP A 176 -11.39 -7.04 12.26
CA ASP A 176 -11.18 -5.76 12.95
C ASP A 176 -10.35 -5.93 14.23
N ARG A 177 -9.04 -5.71 14.10
CA ARG A 177 -8.11 -5.83 15.24
C ARG A 177 -8.34 -4.70 16.24
N HIS A 178 -9.07 -3.65 15.81
CA HIS A 178 -9.37 -2.49 16.63
C HIS A 178 -10.87 -2.24 16.64
N ASP A 179 -11.46 -2.27 17.82
CA ASP A 179 -12.76 -1.67 18.06
C ASP A 179 -12.60 -0.14 17.98
N ILE A 180 -12.65 0.40 16.77
CA ILE A 180 -12.42 1.83 16.48
C ILE A 180 -13.24 2.74 17.39
N PRO A 181 -14.56 2.51 17.64
CA PRO A 181 -15.32 3.33 18.57
C PRO A 181 -14.75 3.36 19.99
N SER A 182 -14.36 2.21 20.54
CA SER A 182 -13.78 2.12 21.88
C SER A 182 -12.40 2.76 21.94
N VAL A 183 -11.56 2.58 20.91
CA VAL A 183 -10.24 3.22 20.81
C VAL A 183 -10.37 4.74 20.75
N VAL A 184 -11.29 5.26 19.90
CA VAL A 184 -11.56 6.71 19.78
C VAL A 184 -12.09 7.26 21.12
N ARG A 185 -13.00 6.56 21.78
CA ARG A 185 -13.55 6.98 23.05
C ARG A 185 -12.46 7.07 24.13
N ALA A 186 -11.65 6.05 24.29
CA ALA A 186 -10.53 6.04 25.23
C ALA A 186 -9.55 7.19 24.97
N ALA A 187 -9.23 7.44 23.70
CA ALA A 187 -8.33 8.53 23.30
C ALA A 187 -8.92 9.92 23.62
N ILE A 188 -10.24 10.11 23.53
CA ILE A 188 -10.91 11.35 23.91
C ILE A 188 -10.87 11.50 25.45
N GLU A 189 -11.19 10.45 26.21
CA GLU A 189 -11.19 10.46 27.68
C GLU A 189 -9.78 10.70 28.26
N ASP A 190 -8.75 10.12 27.64
CA ASP A 190 -7.34 10.25 28.05
C ASP A 190 -6.66 11.52 27.48
N GLY A 191 -7.28 12.23 26.55
CA GLY A 191 -6.69 13.40 25.88
C GLY A 191 -5.57 13.06 24.90
N ARG A 192 -5.49 11.81 24.37
CA ARG A 192 -4.41 11.28 23.53
C ARG A 192 -4.83 11.02 22.07
N LEU A 193 -5.57 11.97 21.50
CA LEU A 193 -6.14 11.79 20.16
C LEU A 193 -5.07 11.73 19.05
N GLU A 194 -3.99 12.50 19.20
CA GLU A 194 -2.90 12.54 18.21
C GLU A 194 -2.09 11.24 18.21
N GLU A 195 -1.79 10.69 19.41
CA GLU A 195 -1.13 9.39 19.55
C GLU A 195 -1.98 8.26 18.95
N MET A 196 -3.28 8.26 19.24
CA MET A 196 -4.20 7.26 18.67
C MET A 196 -4.24 7.32 17.14
N ILE A 197 -4.28 8.52 16.53
CA ILE A 197 -4.22 8.65 15.06
C ILE A 197 -2.91 8.06 14.53
N GLU A 198 -1.79 8.30 15.24
CA GLU A 198 -0.49 7.76 14.87
C GLU A 198 -0.47 6.22 14.94
N GLU A 199 -1.06 5.63 15.99
CA GLU A 199 -1.14 4.18 16.18
C GLU A 199 -2.04 3.49 15.16
N LEU A 200 -3.07 4.17 14.66
CA LEU A 200 -3.98 3.63 13.63
C LEU A 200 -3.38 3.65 12.22
N ARG A 201 -2.30 4.40 11.98
CA ARG A 201 -1.61 4.39 10.68
C ARG A 201 -0.87 3.07 10.47
N PRO A 202 -0.73 2.60 9.20
CA PRO A 202 0.14 1.47 8.90
C PRO A 202 1.56 1.68 9.44
N ALA A 203 2.07 0.73 10.22
CA ALA A 203 3.39 0.81 10.87
C ALA A 203 4.58 0.69 9.90
N LEU A 204 4.31 0.51 8.59
CA LEU A 204 5.34 0.31 7.58
C LEU A 204 6.13 1.60 7.30
N THR A 205 7.45 1.53 7.34
CA THR A 205 8.34 2.65 6.98
C THR A 205 8.07 3.19 5.57
N LEU A 206 7.67 2.31 4.62
CA LEU A 206 7.28 2.71 3.27
C LEU A 206 6.07 3.66 3.29
N TYR A 207 5.10 3.46 4.18
CA TYR A 207 3.94 4.34 4.32
C TYR A 207 4.38 5.78 4.64
N ARG A 208 5.26 5.95 5.61
CA ARG A 208 5.78 7.27 6.01
C ARG A 208 6.56 7.96 4.89
N ARG A 209 7.39 7.20 4.17
CA ARG A 209 8.13 7.74 3.03
C ARG A 209 7.19 8.18 1.90
N LEU A 210 6.18 7.38 1.56
CA LEU A 210 5.17 7.75 0.55
C LEU A 210 4.39 9.00 0.97
N GLN A 211 4.02 9.12 2.25
CA GLN A 211 3.34 10.29 2.81
C GLN A 211 4.21 11.56 2.65
N GLN A 212 5.49 11.49 2.99
CA GLN A 212 6.41 12.61 2.82
C GLN A 212 6.55 13.04 1.37
N ILE A 213 6.67 12.09 0.45
CA ILE A 213 6.75 12.38 -0.99
C ILE A 213 5.41 12.93 -1.52
N LEU A 214 4.27 12.42 -1.04
CA LEU A 214 2.95 12.96 -1.39
C LEU A 214 2.84 14.44 -1.05
N VAL A 215 3.24 14.83 0.16
CA VAL A 215 3.25 16.24 0.59
C VAL A 215 4.16 17.10 -0.30
N GLN A 216 5.35 16.58 -0.66
CA GLN A 216 6.25 17.29 -1.58
C GLN A 216 5.62 17.49 -2.97
N TYR A 217 4.97 16.45 -3.53
CA TYR A 217 4.32 16.55 -4.84
C TYR A 217 3.08 17.45 -4.82
N GLN A 218 2.32 17.47 -3.73
CA GLN A 218 1.19 18.39 -3.54
C GLN A 218 1.62 19.86 -3.47
N ALA A 219 2.83 20.12 -2.99
CA ALA A 219 3.41 21.47 -2.94
C ALA A 219 3.96 21.95 -4.30
N LEU A 220 4.12 21.05 -5.28
CA LEU A 220 4.57 21.44 -6.62
C LEU A 220 3.48 22.26 -7.33
N PRO A 221 3.86 23.32 -8.07
CA PRO A 221 2.88 24.04 -8.87
C PRO A 221 2.21 23.11 -9.89
N PRO A 222 0.91 23.28 -10.20
CA PRO A 222 0.22 22.49 -11.19
C PRO A 222 0.88 22.62 -12.57
N ASP A 223 0.68 21.63 -13.44
CA ASP A 223 1.21 21.67 -14.78
C ASP A 223 0.43 22.65 -15.65
N GLY A 224 1.15 23.49 -16.37
CA GLY A 224 0.64 24.38 -17.40
C GLY A 224 0.95 23.91 -18.82
N PRO A 225 0.43 24.59 -19.86
CA PRO A 225 0.70 24.25 -21.27
C PRO A 225 2.20 24.22 -21.61
N ASP A 226 2.99 25.06 -20.92
CA ASP A 226 4.44 25.15 -21.12
C ASP A 226 5.25 24.06 -20.43
N ASP A 227 4.63 23.22 -19.62
CA ASP A 227 5.28 22.07 -18.98
C ASP A 227 5.30 20.83 -19.87
N LEU A 228 4.47 20.81 -20.93
CA LEU A 228 4.43 19.69 -21.85
C LEU A 228 5.61 19.72 -22.82
N LEU A 229 6.33 18.63 -22.88
CA LEU A 229 7.44 18.42 -23.79
C LEU A 229 6.91 18.11 -25.19
N PRO A 230 7.38 18.80 -26.25
CA PRO A 230 6.96 18.51 -27.61
C PRO A 230 7.39 17.10 -28.03
N PRO A 231 6.57 16.41 -28.86
CA PRO A 231 6.95 15.11 -29.38
C PRO A 231 8.17 15.20 -30.28
N ALA A 232 9.03 14.19 -30.24
CA ALA A 232 10.15 14.04 -31.16
C ALA A 232 9.81 13.01 -32.24
N ARG A 233 10.16 13.30 -33.50
CA ARG A 233 9.93 12.35 -34.62
C ARG A 233 10.85 11.13 -34.54
N THR A 234 12.06 11.34 -34.03
CA THR A 234 13.09 10.31 -33.76
C THR A 234 13.55 10.40 -32.32
N SER A 235 14.16 9.35 -31.81
CA SER A 235 14.80 9.39 -30.49
C SER A 235 15.95 10.41 -30.48
N ILE A 236 15.98 11.30 -29.49
CA ILE A 236 17.01 12.30 -29.28
C ILE A 236 18.14 11.67 -28.45
N ARG A 237 19.33 11.58 -29.02
CA ARG A 237 20.52 11.03 -28.40
C ARG A 237 21.40 12.15 -27.82
N PRO A 238 22.31 11.85 -26.89
CA PRO A 238 23.32 12.81 -26.46
C PRO A 238 24.06 13.41 -27.68
N GLY A 239 24.10 14.75 -27.76
CA GLY A 239 24.66 15.51 -28.88
C GLY A 239 23.64 16.04 -29.89
N ASP A 240 22.44 15.47 -29.93
CA ASP A 240 21.38 15.92 -30.84
C ASP A 240 20.74 17.24 -30.36
N HIS A 241 19.99 17.89 -31.28
CA HIS A 241 19.18 19.07 -30.94
C HIS A 241 17.74 18.66 -30.65
N TYR A 242 17.13 19.31 -29.64
CA TYR A 242 15.74 19.10 -29.26
C TYR A 242 15.02 20.44 -29.02
N VAL A 243 14.00 20.71 -29.77
CA VAL A 243 13.20 21.96 -29.70
C VAL A 243 12.49 22.20 -28.37
N GLY A 244 12.52 21.25 -27.45
CA GLY A 244 11.94 21.34 -26.10
C GLY A 244 12.99 21.43 -25.00
N MET A 245 14.23 21.87 -25.27
CA MET A 245 15.32 21.88 -24.27
C MET A 245 15.02 22.74 -23.04
N VAL A 246 14.44 23.93 -23.26
CA VAL A 246 14.02 24.83 -22.16
C VAL A 246 12.95 24.18 -21.28
N ARG A 247 11.96 23.55 -21.91
CA ARG A 247 10.88 22.84 -21.20
C ARG A 247 11.42 21.60 -20.49
N LEU A 248 12.33 20.85 -21.11
CA LEU A 248 12.98 19.67 -20.52
C LEU A 248 13.72 20.03 -19.24
N ARG A 249 14.53 21.08 -19.28
CA ARG A 249 15.25 21.56 -18.09
C ARG A 249 14.26 21.93 -16.98
N ARG A 250 13.24 22.74 -17.29
CA ARG A 250 12.20 23.13 -16.33
C ARG A 250 11.54 21.91 -15.70
N ARG A 251 11.15 20.92 -16.52
CA ARG A 251 10.49 19.69 -16.06
C ARG A 251 11.38 18.89 -15.12
N LEU A 252 12.66 18.67 -15.49
CA LEU A 252 13.61 17.93 -14.66
C LEU A 252 13.91 18.66 -13.34
N THR A 253 14.02 20.00 -13.37
CA THR A 253 14.18 20.80 -12.14
C THR A 253 12.94 20.70 -11.25
N LYS A 254 11.72 20.82 -11.81
CA LYS A 254 10.46 20.67 -11.09
C LYS A 254 10.32 19.30 -10.43
N LEU A 255 10.78 18.23 -11.10
CA LEU A 255 10.75 16.87 -10.59
C LEU A 255 11.91 16.50 -9.65
N GLY A 256 12.89 17.41 -9.46
CA GLY A 256 14.04 17.19 -8.59
C GLY A 256 15.20 16.40 -9.23
N ASP A 257 15.11 16.06 -10.52
CA ASP A 257 16.18 15.35 -11.23
C ASP A 257 17.33 16.28 -11.64
N LEU A 258 17.11 17.59 -11.61
CA LEU A 258 18.11 18.61 -11.94
C LEU A 258 18.09 19.72 -10.88
N PRO A 259 19.26 20.16 -10.38
CA PRO A 259 19.34 21.28 -9.45
C PRO A 259 18.77 22.59 -10.05
N ALA A 260 18.14 23.40 -9.20
CA ALA A 260 17.73 24.75 -9.56
C ALA A 260 18.95 25.69 -9.71
N GLY A 261 18.80 26.80 -10.45
CA GLY A 261 19.74 27.91 -10.39
C GLY A 261 20.69 28.10 -11.57
N ARG A 262 20.66 27.27 -12.61
CA ARG A 262 21.37 27.55 -13.87
C ARG A 262 20.45 28.15 -14.92
N ALA A 263 20.99 29.07 -15.73
CA ALA A 263 20.27 29.63 -16.86
C ALA A 263 19.76 28.51 -17.79
N PRO A 264 18.52 28.57 -18.30
CA PRO A 264 18.03 27.57 -19.25
C PRO A 264 18.89 27.59 -20.53
N PRO A 265 19.23 26.42 -21.10
CA PRO A 265 19.83 26.37 -22.41
C PRO A 265 18.87 26.99 -23.44
N SER A 266 19.39 27.49 -24.54
CA SER A 266 18.51 27.80 -25.67
C SER A 266 18.00 26.48 -26.29
N ASP A 267 16.85 26.52 -26.98
CA ASP A 267 16.34 25.36 -27.73
C ASP A 267 17.27 24.96 -28.91
N SER A 268 18.25 25.83 -29.24
CA SER A 268 19.30 25.54 -30.23
C SER A 268 20.55 24.87 -29.62
N ALA A 269 20.63 24.75 -28.28
CA ALA A 269 21.77 24.07 -27.65
C ALA A 269 21.71 22.55 -27.87
N PRO A 270 22.86 21.86 -28.00
CA PRO A 270 22.88 20.41 -28.09
C PRO A 270 22.48 19.77 -26.73
N TYR A 271 21.82 18.64 -26.80
CA TYR A 271 21.44 17.83 -25.63
C TYR A 271 22.67 17.10 -25.07
N THR A 272 23.31 17.66 -24.05
CA THR A 272 24.58 17.15 -23.50
C THR A 272 24.70 17.36 -21.98
N GLY A 273 25.76 16.83 -21.39
CA GLY A 273 26.22 17.10 -20.05
C GLY A 273 25.21 16.72 -18.96
N GLU A 274 24.95 17.69 -18.07
CA GLU A 274 24.10 17.46 -16.88
C GLU A 274 22.65 17.04 -17.20
N LEU A 275 22.12 17.44 -18.36
CA LEU A 275 20.76 17.05 -18.78
C LEU A 275 20.70 15.57 -19.14
N VAL A 276 21.74 15.01 -19.75
CA VAL A 276 21.84 13.58 -20.06
C VAL A 276 21.85 12.78 -18.75
N GLU A 277 22.65 13.19 -17.77
CA GLU A 277 22.72 12.52 -16.48
C GLU A 277 21.41 12.68 -15.68
N ALA A 278 20.73 13.82 -15.78
CA ALA A 278 19.42 14.02 -15.19
C ALA A 278 18.37 13.09 -15.82
N ILE A 279 18.39 12.91 -17.14
CA ILE A 279 17.50 11.96 -17.84
C ILE A 279 17.80 10.51 -17.42
N LYS A 280 19.05 10.10 -17.30
CA LYS A 280 19.40 8.76 -16.80
C LYS A 280 18.84 8.52 -15.39
N ARG A 281 18.95 9.50 -14.47
CA ARG A 281 18.33 9.42 -13.14
C ARG A 281 16.82 9.31 -13.23
N PHE A 282 16.20 10.18 -14.05
CA PHE A 282 14.77 10.13 -14.29
C PHE A 282 14.32 8.77 -14.83
N GLN A 283 15.00 8.25 -15.86
CA GLN A 283 14.71 6.93 -16.45
C GLN A 283 14.80 5.82 -15.41
N ALA A 284 15.90 5.76 -14.63
CA ALA A 284 16.10 4.75 -13.60
C ALA A 284 14.95 4.71 -12.58
N ARG A 285 14.48 5.90 -12.11
CA ARG A 285 13.39 5.98 -11.13
C ARG A 285 11.99 5.84 -11.74
N HIS A 286 11.89 5.71 -13.07
CA HIS A 286 10.63 5.47 -13.78
C HIS A 286 10.58 4.09 -14.46
N GLY A 287 11.48 3.17 -14.09
CA GLY A 287 11.51 1.81 -14.64
C GLY A 287 11.84 1.78 -16.14
N LEU A 288 12.54 2.80 -16.65
CA LEU A 288 13.02 2.90 -18.01
C LEU A 288 14.51 2.54 -18.09
N GLU A 289 15.00 2.20 -19.29
CA GLU A 289 16.43 2.01 -19.54
C GLU A 289 17.19 3.32 -19.30
N PRO A 290 18.20 3.37 -18.41
CA PRO A 290 18.90 4.60 -18.07
C PRO A 290 20.02 4.92 -19.10
N ASP A 291 19.66 4.97 -20.38
CA ASP A 291 20.56 5.19 -21.52
C ASP A 291 20.77 6.69 -21.85
N GLY A 292 19.99 7.58 -21.24
CA GLY A 292 20.00 9.01 -21.51
C GLY A 292 19.37 9.40 -22.85
N VAL A 293 18.65 8.49 -23.52
CA VAL A 293 17.99 8.78 -24.78
C VAL A 293 16.55 9.26 -24.53
N LEU A 294 16.17 10.41 -25.11
CA LEU A 294 14.80 10.89 -25.09
C LEU A 294 13.98 10.16 -26.15
N GLY A 295 13.71 8.90 -25.91
CA GLY A 295 12.82 8.10 -26.73
C GLY A 295 11.35 8.37 -26.41
N ARG A 296 10.43 7.73 -27.15
CA ARG A 296 8.99 7.87 -26.96
C ARG A 296 8.55 7.56 -25.52
N GLY A 297 9.10 6.50 -24.91
CA GLY A 297 8.79 6.12 -23.52
C GLY A 297 9.24 7.16 -22.50
N THR A 298 10.47 7.69 -22.66
CA THR A 298 11.01 8.74 -21.78
C THR A 298 10.18 10.03 -21.86
N LEU A 299 9.85 10.47 -23.09
CA LEU A 299 9.00 11.66 -23.29
C LEU A 299 7.58 11.46 -22.74
N ALA A 300 7.00 10.28 -22.91
CA ALA A 300 5.69 9.96 -22.35
C ALA A 300 5.73 10.02 -20.81
N ALA A 301 6.74 9.44 -20.17
CA ALA A 301 6.90 9.45 -18.71
C ALA A 301 7.14 10.86 -18.16
N LEU A 302 7.91 11.71 -18.87
CA LEU A 302 8.13 13.12 -18.52
C LEU A 302 6.85 13.95 -18.65
N ASN A 303 5.96 13.61 -19.57
CA ASN A 303 4.69 14.30 -19.81
C ASN A 303 3.55 13.80 -18.91
N VAL A 304 3.78 12.83 -18.03
CA VAL A 304 2.77 12.43 -17.04
C VAL A 304 2.50 13.60 -16.08
N PRO A 305 1.25 14.06 -15.94
CA PRO A 305 0.92 15.20 -15.08
C PRO A 305 1.30 14.97 -13.60
N ILE A 306 1.64 16.06 -12.90
CA ILE A 306 1.89 16.02 -11.44
C ILE A 306 0.68 15.48 -10.69
N SER A 307 -0.54 15.88 -11.08
CA SER A 307 -1.79 15.37 -10.49
C SER A 307 -1.87 13.84 -10.57
N HIS A 308 -1.48 13.24 -11.70
CA HIS A 308 -1.45 11.79 -11.84
C HIS A 308 -0.40 11.13 -10.91
N ARG A 309 0.76 11.79 -10.69
CA ARG A 309 1.76 11.30 -9.72
C ARG A 309 1.24 11.37 -8.28
N ILE A 310 0.50 12.44 -7.94
CA ILE A 310 -0.20 12.55 -6.66
C ILE A 310 -1.22 11.41 -6.51
N ASP A 311 -2.00 11.11 -7.55
CA ASP A 311 -2.92 9.98 -7.53
C ASP A 311 -2.20 8.65 -7.31
N GLN A 312 -1.08 8.38 -8.00
CA GLN A 312 -0.27 7.17 -7.81
C GLN A 312 0.23 7.03 -6.37
N LEU A 313 0.69 8.12 -5.76
CA LEU A 313 1.11 8.14 -4.35
C LEU A 313 -0.06 7.87 -3.41
N ALA A 314 -1.20 8.55 -3.62
CA ALA A 314 -2.39 8.41 -2.79
C ALA A 314 -2.96 6.98 -2.82
N ILE A 315 -3.06 6.34 -4.00
CA ILE A 315 -3.54 4.96 -4.11
C ILE A 315 -2.50 3.94 -3.64
N SER A 316 -1.21 4.28 -3.64
CA SER A 316 -0.18 3.44 -3.02
C SER A 316 -0.32 3.44 -1.51
N LEU A 317 -0.62 4.60 -0.88
CA LEU A 317 -0.97 4.69 0.54
C LEU A 317 -2.25 3.90 0.85
N GLU A 318 -3.29 4.01 0.01
CA GLU A 318 -4.54 3.23 0.13
C GLU A 318 -4.26 1.73 0.19
N ARG A 319 -3.42 1.21 -0.72
CA ARG A 319 -3.07 -0.22 -0.79
C ARG A 319 -2.26 -0.70 0.41
N LEU A 320 -1.43 0.15 1.00
CA LEU A 320 -0.69 -0.22 2.20
C LEU A 320 -1.58 -0.39 3.44
N ARG A 321 -2.76 0.24 3.47
CA ARG A 321 -3.76 0.08 4.54
C ARG A 321 -4.43 -1.30 4.51
N TRP A 322 -4.47 -1.95 3.34
CA TRP A 322 -5.07 -3.27 3.18
C TRP A 322 -4.17 -4.41 3.64
N LEU A 323 -2.87 -4.12 3.86
CA LEU A 323 -1.92 -5.17 4.17
C LEU A 323 -2.09 -5.67 5.62
N PRO A 324 -1.90 -6.98 5.85
CA PRO A 324 -1.78 -7.50 7.19
C PRO A 324 -0.56 -6.90 7.89
N ASP A 325 -0.46 -7.10 9.20
CA ASP A 325 0.75 -6.69 9.93
C ASP A 325 1.96 -7.49 9.44
N LEU A 326 2.83 -6.81 8.71
CA LEU A 326 4.07 -7.33 8.15
C LEU A 326 5.30 -6.81 8.93
N SER A 327 5.10 -6.32 10.15
CA SER A 327 6.16 -5.65 10.92
C SER A 327 7.22 -6.62 11.45
N THR A 328 6.90 -7.90 11.61
CA THR A 328 7.77 -8.89 12.26
C THR A 328 8.05 -10.10 11.39
N GLY A 329 9.24 -10.67 11.58
CA GLY A 329 9.65 -11.93 10.94
C GLY A 329 10.09 -11.80 9.49
N ARG A 330 10.44 -12.95 8.92
CA ARG A 330 10.92 -13.09 7.54
C ARG A 330 9.76 -12.95 6.57
N GLN A 331 9.99 -12.24 5.46
CA GLN A 331 8.95 -12.00 4.46
C GLN A 331 9.52 -11.85 3.07
N ILE A 332 8.75 -12.23 2.07
CA ILE A 332 9.00 -11.99 0.65
C ILE A 332 7.90 -11.08 0.11
N VAL A 333 8.31 -10.02 -0.56
CA VAL A 333 7.38 -9.13 -1.28
C VAL A 333 7.77 -9.08 -2.75
N VAL A 334 6.84 -9.40 -3.63
CA VAL A 334 6.96 -9.18 -5.07
C VAL A 334 6.05 -8.02 -5.43
N ASN A 335 6.62 -6.90 -5.87
CA ASN A 335 5.81 -5.81 -6.41
C ASN A 335 5.76 -5.90 -7.94
N ILE A 336 4.59 -6.22 -8.44
CA ILE A 336 4.36 -6.56 -9.85
C ILE A 336 4.78 -5.42 -10.80
N PRO A 337 4.36 -4.15 -10.62
CA PRO A 337 4.74 -3.07 -11.54
C PRO A 337 6.24 -2.75 -11.56
N THR A 338 6.96 -3.05 -10.49
CA THR A 338 8.41 -2.81 -10.42
C THR A 338 9.22 -3.95 -11.02
N TYR A 339 8.59 -5.12 -11.23
CA TYR A 339 9.28 -6.36 -11.61
C TYR A 339 10.41 -6.73 -10.65
N ARG A 340 10.19 -6.53 -9.34
CA ARG A 340 11.18 -6.82 -8.30
C ARG A 340 10.62 -7.66 -7.17
N LEU A 341 11.48 -8.48 -6.62
CA LEU A 341 11.30 -9.23 -5.40
C LEU A 341 12.28 -8.71 -4.35
N TRP A 342 11.79 -8.53 -3.15
CA TRP A 342 12.59 -8.28 -1.97
C TRP A 342 12.30 -9.33 -0.90
N ALA A 343 13.33 -9.75 -0.17
CA ALA A 343 13.20 -10.56 1.03
C ALA A 343 13.81 -9.83 2.23
N TRP A 344 13.08 -9.80 3.33
CA TRP A 344 13.52 -9.21 4.60
C TRP A 344 13.55 -10.24 5.71
N ASP A 345 14.45 -10.06 6.64
CA ASP A 345 14.44 -10.75 7.93
C ASP A 345 13.44 -10.13 8.90
N SER A 346 13.20 -8.80 8.78
CA SER A 346 12.14 -8.07 9.43
C SER A 346 11.84 -6.79 8.63
N LEU A 347 10.65 -6.68 8.08
CA LEU A 347 10.23 -5.54 7.26
C LEU A 347 9.96 -4.29 8.10
N GLY A 348 9.40 -4.45 9.31
CA GLY A 348 9.00 -3.34 10.18
C GLY A 348 10.13 -2.48 10.72
N THR A 349 11.37 -2.97 10.71
CA THR A 349 12.55 -2.22 11.22
C THR A 349 13.05 -1.14 10.27
N GLY A 350 12.47 -1.01 9.07
CA GLY A 350 12.92 -0.05 8.05
C GLY A 350 14.31 -0.35 7.47
N GLY A 351 14.87 -1.51 7.80
CA GLY A 351 16.17 -1.97 7.32
C GLY A 351 16.19 -2.27 5.81
N LYS A 352 17.42 -2.43 5.28
CA LYS A 352 17.59 -2.89 3.88
C LYS A 352 17.06 -4.30 3.72
N PRO A 353 16.50 -4.64 2.53
CA PRO A 353 16.19 -6.03 2.23
C PRO A 353 17.47 -6.87 2.30
N THR A 354 17.35 -8.07 2.86
CA THR A 354 18.45 -9.04 2.89
C THR A 354 18.77 -9.55 1.48
N LEU A 355 17.73 -9.62 0.63
CA LEU A 355 17.85 -10.04 -0.75
C LEU A 355 16.96 -9.17 -1.64
N GLU A 356 17.51 -8.75 -2.78
CA GLU A 356 16.78 -8.05 -3.85
C GLU A 356 17.13 -8.66 -5.20
N MET A 357 16.11 -8.84 -6.06
CA MET A 357 16.30 -9.38 -7.41
C MET A 357 15.19 -8.95 -8.36
N ASN A 358 15.50 -9.06 -9.66
CA ASN A 358 14.49 -8.94 -10.71
C ASN A 358 13.56 -10.16 -10.75
N VAL A 359 12.33 -9.93 -11.20
CA VAL A 359 11.37 -11.00 -11.47
C VAL A 359 10.68 -10.79 -12.82
N ILE A 360 10.14 -11.90 -13.38
CA ILE A 360 9.28 -11.89 -14.55
C ILE A 360 7.89 -12.31 -14.08
N VAL A 361 6.90 -11.47 -14.33
CA VAL A 361 5.50 -11.68 -13.91
C VAL A 361 4.61 -12.04 -15.09
N GLY A 362 3.34 -12.32 -14.84
CA GLY A 362 2.34 -12.68 -15.85
C GLY A 362 2.07 -11.56 -16.86
N LYS A 363 1.61 -11.94 -18.06
CA LYS A 363 1.23 -11.01 -19.13
C LYS A 363 0.00 -10.21 -18.75
N SER A 364 -0.03 -8.92 -19.14
CA SER A 364 -1.07 -7.98 -18.75
C SER A 364 -2.49 -8.33 -19.26
N LEU A 365 -2.63 -9.01 -20.40
CA LEU A 365 -3.94 -9.21 -21.02
C LEU A 365 -4.60 -10.55 -20.68
N ASP A 366 -3.84 -11.64 -20.55
CA ASP A 366 -4.42 -12.98 -20.51
C ASP A 366 -4.08 -13.79 -19.24
N THR A 367 -2.96 -13.47 -18.59
CA THR A 367 -2.39 -14.31 -17.53
C THR A 367 -1.68 -13.45 -16.47
N GLN A 368 -2.42 -12.48 -15.91
CA GLN A 368 -1.90 -11.62 -14.85
C GLN A 368 -1.48 -12.43 -13.63
N THR A 369 -0.38 -12.05 -12.99
CA THR A 369 -0.06 -12.52 -11.66
C THR A 369 -1.08 -11.91 -10.69
N PRO A 370 -1.85 -12.70 -9.93
CA PRO A 370 -2.82 -12.18 -8.98
C PRO A 370 -2.13 -11.50 -7.79
N VAL A 371 -2.89 -10.62 -7.11
CA VAL A 371 -2.45 -9.90 -5.92
C VAL A 371 -3.04 -10.56 -4.69
N PHE A 372 -2.18 -11.10 -3.82
CA PHE A 372 -2.57 -11.88 -2.63
C PHE A 372 -1.44 -11.97 -1.61
N ALA A 373 -1.76 -12.45 -0.41
CA ALA A 373 -0.80 -12.81 0.62
C ALA A 373 -0.95 -14.29 0.98
N GLU A 374 0.13 -15.04 0.97
CA GLU A 374 0.17 -16.46 1.25
C GLU A 374 1.46 -16.86 1.98
N GLU A 375 1.59 -18.10 2.38
CA GLU A 375 2.76 -18.61 3.10
C GLU A 375 3.53 -19.64 2.28
N MET A 376 4.82 -19.38 2.02
CA MET A 376 5.74 -20.36 1.46
C MET A 376 6.00 -21.46 2.49
N LYS A 377 5.72 -22.72 2.11
CA LYS A 377 5.83 -23.88 3.00
C LYS A 377 6.99 -24.81 2.64
N TYR A 378 7.34 -24.89 1.37
CA TYR A 378 8.42 -25.81 0.91
C TYR A 378 8.97 -25.40 -0.44
N LEU A 379 10.14 -25.94 -0.75
CA LEU A 379 10.80 -25.86 -2.04
C LEU A 379 10.80 -27.24 -2.71
N ILE A 380 10.80 -27.26 -4.04
CA ILE A 380 11.06 -28.49 -4.81
C ILE A 380 12.21 -28.22 -5.77
N PHE A 381 13.32 -28.92 -5.55
CA PHE A 381 14.45 -28.97 -6.48
C PHE A 381 14.16 -29.98 -7.60
N ARG A 382 14.65 -29.71 -8.81
CA ARG A 382 14.42 -30.53 -10.00
C ARG A 382 12.94 -30.84 -10.25
N PRO A 383 12.06 -29.85 -10.29
CA PRO A 383 10.63 -30.09 -10.39
C PRO A 383 10.22 -30.66 -11.75
N TYR A 384 9.19 -31.50 -11.76
CA TYR A 384 8.36 -31.62 -12.96
C TYR A 384 7.56 -30.34 -13.18
N TRP A 385 7.44 -29.91 -14.42
CA TRP A 385 6.46 -28.89 -14.78
C TRP A 385 5.18 -29.55 -15.28
N ASN A 386 4.18 -29.63 -14.45
CA ASN A 386 2.84 -30.04 -14.86
C ASN A 386 2.22 -28.92 -15.71
N VAL A 387 1.98 -29.19 -16.99
CA VAL A 387 1.49 -28.19 -17.92
C VAL A 387 0.06 -27.81 -17.58
N PRO A 388 -0.25 -26.54 -17.30
CA PRO A 388 -1.62 -26.08 -17.07
C PRO A 388 -2.52 -26.37 -18.27
N THR A 389 -3.79 -26.71 -18.00
CA THR A 389 -4.78 -27.05 -19.04
C THR A 389 -4.95 -25.94 -20.07
N SER A 390 -4.85 -24.69 -19.64
CA SER A 390 -4.93 -23.51 -20.54
C SER A 390 -3.79 -23.50 -21.56
N ILE A 391 -2.55 -23.69 -21.14
CA ILE A 391 -1.36 -23.77 -22.00
C ILE A 391 -1.46 -25.00 -22.90
N LEU A 392 -1.83 -26.15 -22.31
CA LEU A 392 -1.99 -27.38 -23.05
C LEU A 392 -2.95 -27.20 -24.23
N ARG A 393 -4.15 -26.69 -23.96
CA ARG A 393 -5.20 -26.53 -24.98
C ARG A 393 -4.88 -25.47 -26.02
N LYS A 394 -4.40 -24.30 -25.57
CA LYS A 394 -4.18 -23.15 -26.47
C LYS A 394 -2.91 -23.28 -27.30
N GLU A 395 -1.84 -23.85 -26.73
CA GLU A 395 -0.51 -23.78 -27.33
C GLU A 395 0.05 -25.15 -27.78
N MET A 396 -0.11 -26.19 -26.95
CA MET A 396 0.55 -27.47 -27.18
C MET A 396 -0.28 -28.45 -27.99
N LEU A 397 -1.55 -28.63 -27.68
CA LEU A 397 -2.42 -29.61 -28.34
C LEU A 397 -2.51 -29.42 -29.89
N PRO A 398 -2.62 -28.18 -30.42
CA PRO A 398 -2.56 -27.96 -31.86
C PRO A 398 -1.24 -28.40 -32.50
N ARG A 399 -0.11 -28.27 -31.78
CA ARG A 399 1.23 -28.71 -32.24
C ARG A 399 1.36 -30.21 -32.17
N LEU A 400 0.90 -30.83 -31.09
CA LEU A 400 0.94 -32.28 -30.90
C LEU A 400 0.12 -33.06 -31.92
N ARG A 401 -1.04 -32.52 -32.33
CA ARG A 401 -1.86 -33.11 -33.41
C ARG A 401 -1.17 -33.11 -34.76
N LYS A 402 -0.29 -32.13 -35.00
CA LYS A 402 0.50 -32.05 -36.23
C LYS A 402 1.78 -32.88 -36.19
N ASP A 403 2.40 -32.94 -35.02
CA ASP A 403 3.70 -33.56 -34.81
C ASP A 403 3.85 -34.09 -33.37
N PRO A 404 3.57 -35.39 -33.16
CA PRO A 404 3.72 -36.03 -31.86
C PRO A 404 5.16 -35.98 -31.29
N SER A 405 6.21 -35.88 -32.16
CA SER A 405 7.60 -35.77 -31.72
C SER A 405 7.93 -34.48 -30.99
N TYR A 406 7.01 -33.52 -31.01
CA TYR A 406 7.09 -32.28 -30.22
C TYR A 406 7.31 -32.54 -28.72
N LEU A 407 6.71 -33.62 -28.17
CA LEU A 407 6.92 -34.00 -26.77
C LEU A 407 8.38 -34.29 -26.46
N GLU A 408 8.98 -35.17 -27.24
CA GLU A 408 10.36 -35.62 -27.00
C GLU A 408 11.36 -34.47 -27.18
N ARG A 409 11.22 -33.68 -28.24
CA ARG A 409 12.10 -32.52 -28.51
C ARG A 409 12.10 -31.48 -27.42
N ASN A 410 11.02 -31.39 -26.63
CA ASN A 410 10.85 -30.41 -25.54
C ASN A 410 10.91 -31.06 -24.15
N ASP A 411 11.46 -32.28 -24.02
CA ASP A 411 11.51 -33.01 -22.75
C ASP A 411 10.15 -33.21 -22.08
N LEU A 412 9.08 -33.19 -22.86
CA LEU A 412 7.72 -33.38 -22.41
C LEU A 412 7.33 -34.86 -22.41
N GLU A 413 6.45 -35.26 -21.53
CA GLU A 413 5.84 -36.58 -21.54
C GLU A 413 4.35 -36.49 -21.28
N MET A 414 3.59 -37.31 -21.98
CA MET A 414 2.15 -37.51 -21.70
C MET A 414 2.04 -38.50 -20.55
N VAL A 415 1.15 -38.22 -19.60
CA VAL A 415 0.98 -39.06 -18.41
C VAL A 415 -0.47 -39.31 -18.08
N ARG A 416 -0.73 -40.47 -17.46
CA ARG A 416 -1.99 -40.80 -16.79
C ARG A 416 -1.78 -40.76 -15.29
N GLY A 417 -2.66 -40.09 -14.54
CA GLY A 417 -2.55 -39.91 -13.10
C GLY A 417 -1.91 -38.56 -12.71
N GLN A 418 -1.58 -38.43 -11.43
CA GLN A 418 -1.04 -37.19 -10.83
C GLN A 418 0.14 -37.54 -9.91
N GLY A 419 1.01 -36.54 -9.67
CA GLY A 419 2.13 -36.68 -8.74
C GLY A 419 3.09 -37.77 -9.15
N ASP A 420 3.60 -38.48 -8.16
CA ASP A 420 4.59 -39.55 -8.33
C ASP A 420 4.02 -40.82 -8.96
N ASP A 421 2.69 -41.03 -8.87
CA ASP A 421 1.97 -42.15 -9.47
C ASP A 421 1.69 -41.98 -10.97
N ALA A 422 2.07 -40.84 -11.54
CA ALA A 422 1.84 -40.55 -12.93
C ALA A 422 2.64 -41.46 -13.86
N ARG A 423 1.96 -42.26 -14.70
CA ARG A 423 2.57 -43.22 -15.63
C ARG A 423 2.71 -42.62 -17.02
N PRO A 424 3.92 -42.67 -17.63
CA PRO A 424 4.13 -42.21 -19.00
C PRO A 424 3.26 -42.99 -20.00
N MET A 425 2.75 -42.28 -21.01
CA MET A 425 1.93 -42.81 -22.09
C MET A 425 2.54 -42.43 -23.45
N ALA A 426 2.52 -43.37 -24.39
CA ALA A 426 2.99 -43.08 -25.75
C ALA A 426 2.11 -42.01 -26.46
N ALA A 427 2.74 -41.18 -27.28
CA ALA A 427 2.04 -40.11 -28.05
C ALA A 427 1.35 -40.66 -29.30
N THR A 428 0.43 -41.61 -29.13
CA THR A 428 -0.40 -42.15 -30.21
C THR A 428 -1.54 -41.22 -30.52
N PRO A 429 -2.12 -41.22 -31.75
CA PRO A 429 -3.30 -40.41 -32.10
C PRO A 429 -4.45 -40.58 -31.10
N GLY A 430 -4.73 -41.80 -30.62
CA GLY A 430 -5.75 -42.08 -29.62
C GLY A 430 -5.46 -41.43 -28.26
N ASN A 431 -4.20 -41.48 -27.82
CA ASN A 431 -3.81 -40.82 -26.56
C ASN A 431 -3.80 -39.29 -26.67
N ILE A 432 -3.48 -38.72 -27.85
CA ILE A 432 -3.61 -37.28 -28.10
C ILE A 432 -5.08 -36.84 -28.03
N GLU A 433 -6.01 -37.67 -28.49
CA GLU A 433 -7.43 -37.39 -28.36
C GLU A 433 -7.90 -37.46 -26.90
N LEU A 434 -7.47 -38.48 -26.14
CA LEU A 434 -7.70 -38.56 -24.70
C LEU A 434 -7.12 -37.37 -23.94
N LEU A 435 -5.96 -36.84 -24.37
CA LEU A 435 -5.35 -35.64 -23.84
C LEU A 435 -6.25 -34.41 -24.10
N GLY A 436 -6.79 -34.26 -25.32
CA GLY A 436 -7.74 -33.21 -25.67
C GLY A 436 -9.02 -33.24 -24.82
N GLN A 437 -9.48 -34.43 -24.44
CA GLN A 437 -10.61 -34.67 -23.54
C GLN A 437 -10.26 -34.44 -22.05
N GLY A 438 -9.00 -34.16 -21.70
CA GLY A 438 -8.56 -33.95 -20.31
C GLY A 438 -8.40 -35.25 -19.51
N ARG A 439 -8.42 -36.44 -20.15
CA ARG A 439 -8.23 -37.75 -19.52
C ARG A 439 -6.75 -38.12 -19.33
N LEU A 440 -5.86 -37.43 -20.02
CA LEU A 440 -4.41 -37.48 -19.88
C LEU A 440 -3.88 -36.07 -19.62
N ARG A 441 -2.62 -35.98 -19.19
CA ARG A 441 -1.91 -34.73 -18.90
C ARG A 441 -0.57 -34.70 -19.62
N VAL A 442 0.03 -33.52 -19.69
CA VAL A 442 1.42 -33.35 -20.11
C VAL A 442 2.21 -32.76 -18.97
N ARG A 443 3.40 -33.30 -18.75
CA ARG A 443 4.40 -32.69 -17.87
C ARG A 443 5.77 -32.65 -18.56
N GLN A 444 6.58 -31.63 -18.20
CA GLN A 444 7.96 -31.55 -18.64
C GLN A 444 8.85 -32.20 -17.60
N ARG A 445 9.80 -33.01 -18.05
CA ARG A 445 10.76 -33.72 -17.19
C ARG A 445 11.71 -32.74 -16.50
N PRO A 446 12.22 -33.07 -15.31
CA PRO A 446 13.30 -32.31 -14.66
C PRO A 446 14.52 -32.17 -15.56
N GLY A 447 15.11 -30.97 -15.63
CA GLY A 447 16.29 -30.75 -16.47
C GLY A 447 16.63 -29.28 -16.66
N LEU A 448 17.76 -29.00 -17.29
CA LEU A 448 18.22 -27.64 -17.57
C LEU A 448 17.28 -26.87 -18.50
N ARG A 449 16.53 -27.58 -19.35
CA ARG A 449 15.55 -26.99 -20.28
C ARG A 449 14.11 -26.93 -19.71
N ASN A 450 13.92 -27.37 -18.45
CA ASN A 450 12.60 -27.31 -17.82
C ASN A 450 12.15 -25.85 -17.67
N SER A 451 10.92 -25.55 -18.06
CA SER A 451 10.36 -24.20 -18.02
C SER A 451 10.31 -23.59 -16.60
N LEU A 452 10.27 -24.44 -15.55
CA LEU A 452 10.37 -24.03 -14.16
C LEU A 452 11.81 -23.91 -13.66
N GLY A 453 12.79 -24.18 -14.54
CA GLY A 453 14.20 -24.25 -14.14
C GLY A 453 14.48 -25.36 -13.15
N LEU A 454 15.39 -25.11 -12.20
CA LEU A 454 15.95 -26.13 -11.30
C LEU A 454 15.33 -26.12 -9.90
N VAL A 455 14.54 -25.11 -9.55
CA VAL A 455 13.85 -25.02 -8.26
C VAL A 455 12.55 -24.23 -8.38
N LYS A 456 11.54 -24.64 -7.61
CA LYS A 456 10.32 -23.90 -7.37
C LYS A 456 10.06 -23.76 -5.87
N PHE A 457 9.45 -22.63 -5.49
CA PHE A 457 9.13 -22.23 -4.12
C PHE A 457 7.62 -22.20 -3.99
N ILE A 458 7.06 -23.01 -3.11
CA ILE A 458 5.63 -23.29 -3.07
C ILE A 458 4.96 -22.63 -1.86
N PHE A 459 4.00 -21.80 -2.15
CA PHE A 459 2.98 -21.26 -1.26
C PHE A 459 1.61 -21.69 -1.80
N PRO A 460 0.97 -22.70 -1.20
CA PRO A 460 -0.30 -23.22 -1.69
C PRO A 460 -1.37 -22.11 -1.76
N ASN A 461 -1.99 -21.95 -2.92
CA ASN A 461 -3.01 -20.96 -3.21
C ASN A 461 -3.96 -21.44 -4.31
N ASP A 462 -5.14 -20.81 -4.44
CA ASP A 462 -6.19 -21.22 -5.39
C ASP A 462 -5.83 -20.90 -6.86
N ASP A 463 -4.82 -20.04 -7.11
CA ASP A 463 -4.42 -19.62 -8.45
C ASP A 463 -3.28 -20.45 -9.03
N ASP A 464 -2.77 -21.46 -8.29
CA ASP A 464 -1.61 -22.27 -8.67
C ASP A 464 -0.36 -21.45 -9.03
N VAL A 465 -0.19 -20.29 -8.39
CA VAL A 465 0.97 -19.39 -8.57
C VAL A 465 2.08 -19.78 -7.61
N TYR A 466 3.32 -19.76 -8.08
CA TYR A 466 4.53 -20.01 -7.29
C TYR A 466 5.72 -19.21 -7.84
N LEU A 467 6.81 -19.10 -7.05
CA LEU A 467 8.08 -18.58 -7.56
C LEU A 467 8.90 -19.76 -8.12
N HIS A 468 9.67 -19.51 -9.18
CA HIS A 468 10.52 -20.55 -9.77
C HIS A 468 11.71 -19.96 -10.53
N SER A 469 12.75 -20.76 -10.72
CA SER A 469 13.86 -20.42 -11.61
C SER A 469 13.43 -20.54 -13.08
N THR A 470 14.31 -20.24 -14.02
CA THR A 470 14.02 -20.30 -15.46
C THR A 470 15.31 -20.52 -16.24
N PRO A 471 15.26 -21.24 -17.38
CA PRO A 471 16.39 -21.29 -18.32
C PRO A 471 16.52 -20.02 -19.18
N ALA A 472 15.51 -19.15 -19.23
CA ALA A 472 15.48 -17.93 -20.04
C ALA A 472 15.96 -16.72 -19.22
N GLU A 473 17.20 -16.76 -18.73
CA GLU A 473 17.79 -15.77 -17.84
C GLU A 473 18.01 -14.41 -18.53
N GLU A 474 18.19 -14.39 -19.85
CA GLU A 474 18.38 -13.17 -20.64
C GLU A 474 17.19 -12.22 -20.58
N LEU A 475 15.99 -12.73 -20.23
CA LEU A 475 14.78 -11.91 -20.08
C LEU A 475 14.82 -10.99 -18.87
N PHE A 476 15.64 -11.26 -17.86
CA PHE A 476 15.82 -10.37 -16.70
C PHE A 476 16.50 -9.05 -17.07
N ASN A 477 17.24 -9.01 -18.20
CA ASN A 477 17.89 -7.79 -18.70
C ASN A 477 16.91 -6.82 -19.36
N ARG A 478 15.64 -7.22 -19.52
CA ARG A 478 14.63 -6.34 -20.10
C ARG A 478 14.03 -5.42 -19.06
N THR A 479 13.73 -4.18 -19.43
CA THR A 479 13.03 -3.22 -18.57
C THR A 479 11.60 -3.66 -18.29
N ARG A 480 10.85 -4.06 -19.31
CA ARG A 480 9.52 -4.66 -19.18
C ARG A 480 9.63 -6.18 -19.07
N ARG A 481 9.04 -6.76 -18.04
CA ARG A 481 9.19 -8.19 -17.70
C ARG A 481 7.85 -8.89 -17.38
N ASP A 482 6.79 -8.57 -18.10
CA ASP A 482 5.49 -9.25 -18.04
C ASP A 482 5.36 -10.32 -19.13
N PHE A 483 6.09 -11.43 -18.99
CA PHE A 483 6.20 -12.48 -20.01
C PHE A 483 5.68 -13.85 -19.59
N SER A 484 5.38 -14.07 -18.30
CA SER A 484 4.96 -15.38 -17.81
C SER A 484 3.44 -15.63 -18.01
N HIS A 485 3.00 -16.82 -17.64
CA HIS A 485 1.59 -17.22 -17.63
C HIS A 485 0.96 -17.13 -16.22
N GLY A 486 1.45 -16.22 -15.38
CA GLY A 486 0.96 -15.98 -14.02
C GLY A 486 2.00 -16.25 -12.93
N CYS A 487 2.73 -17.37 -12.99
CA CYS A 487 3.82 -17.68 -12.07
C CYS A 487 4.98 -16.68 -12.20
N VAL A 488 5.74 -16.50 -11.13
CA VAL A 488 6.81 -15.51 -11.05
C VAL A 488 8.17 -16.18 -11.19
N ARG A 489 8.94 -15.78 -12.23
CA ARG A 489 10.32 -16.23 -12.41
C ARG A 489 11.26 -15.35 -11.59
N VAL A 490 12.21 -15.96 -10.90
CA VAL A 490 13.19 -15.26 -10.05
C VAL A 490 14.59 -15.30 -10.65
N GLU A 491 15.29 -14.17 -10.60
CA GLU A 491 16.64 -14.00 -11.18
C GLU A 491 17.72 -14.73 -10.38
N LYS A 492 17.61 -14.78 -9.05
CA LYS A 492 18.61 -15.33 -8.14
C LYS A 492 18.04 -16.51 -7.33
N PRO A 493 17.71 -17.65 -8.00
CA PRO A 493 17.02 -18.75 -7.32
C PRO A 493 17.87 -19.45 -6.26
N VAL A 494 19.21 -19.50 -6.43
CA VAL A 494 20.14 -20.11 -5.45
C VAL A 494 20.15 -19.28 -4.18
N GLU A 495 20.32 -17.97 -4.30
CA GLU A 495 20.33 -17.03 -3.17
C GLU A 495 19.00 -17.02 -2.42
N LEU A 496 17.88 -17.11 -3.16
CA LEU A 496 16.56 -17.20 -2.54
C LEU A 496 16.38 -18.52 -1.79
N ALA A 497 16.86 -19.64 -2.34
CA ALA A 497 16.83 -20.93 -1.67
C ALA A 497 17.71 -20.94 -0.42
N GLU A 498 18.92 -20.39 -0.49
CA GLU A 498 19.85 -20.26 0.64
C GLU A 498 19.22 -19.43 1.77
N TRP A 499 18.63 -18.29 1.44
CA TRP A 499 17.94 -17.44 2.41
C TRP A 499 16.70 -18.16 2.99
N ALA A 500 15.91 -18.86 2.17
CA ALA A 500 14.71 -19.56 2.62
C ALA A 500 15.03 -20.74 3.53
N LEU A 501 16.08 -21.51 3.22
CA LEU A 501 16.45 -22.75 3.92
C LEU A 501 17.43 -22.55 5.08
N ARG A 502 17.84 -21.32 5.40
CA ARG A 502 18.88 -21.07 6.43
C ARG A 502 18.57 -21.68 7.82
N ASP A 503 17.28 -21.84 8.16
CA ASP A 503 16.84 -22.44 9.42
C ASP A 503 16.67 -23.97 9.30
N VAL A 504 16.86 -24.55 8.10
CA VAL A 504 16.78 -25.99 7.86
C VAL A 504 18.20 -26.58 7.93
N GLY A 505 18.48 -27.39 8.92
CA GLY A 505 19.82 -27.92 9.16
C GLY A 505 20.45 -28.59 7.95
N GLY A 506 21.71 -28.27 7.67
CA GLY A 506 22.51 -28.87 6.62
C GLY A 506 22.18 -28.43 5.19
N TRP A 507 21.49 -27.28 5.00
CA TRP A 507 21.23 -26.71 3.69
C TRP A 507 22.09 -25.46 3.47
N ASP A 508 23.32 -25.68 3.06
CA ASP A 508 24.23 -24.66 2.59
C ASP A 508 24.15 -24.50 1.06
N ARG A 509 24.84 -23.50 0.53
CA ARG A 509 24.88 -23.19 -0.92
C ARG A 509 25.35 -24.41 -1.74
N ALA A 510 26.34 -25.16 -1.26
CA ALA A 510 26.89 -26.33 -1.97
C ALA A 510 25.81 -27.42 -2.11
N ARG A 511 25.09 -27.73 -1.04
CA ARG A 511 23.99 -28.69 -1.05
C ARG A 511 22.82 -28.25 -1.90
N ILE A 512 22.47 -26.96 -1.88
CA ILE A 512 21.43 -26.37 -2.75
C ILE A 512 21.80 -26.58 -4.22
N VAL A 513 23.01 -26.21 -4.62
CA VAL A 513 23.51 -26.39 -5.99
C VAL A 513 23.54 -27.86 -6.38
N ALA A 514 23.99 -28.75 -5.48
CA ALA A 514 23.95 -30.18 -5.70
C ALA A 514 22.53 -30.72 -5.91
N ALA A 515 21.55 -30.26 -5.10
CA ALA A 515 20.15 -30.63 -5.25
C ALA A 515 19.55 -30.13 -6.57
N MET A 516 19.90 -28.92 -7.00
CA MET A 516 19.51 -28.36 -8.31
C MET A 516 20.04 -29.18 -9.49
N ASN A 517 21.21 -29.79 -9.35
CA ASN A 517 21.86 -30.62 -10.38
C ASN A 517 21.65 -32.11 -10.17
N GLY A 518 20.87 -32.54 -9.18
CA GLY A 518 20.58 -33.94 -8.88
C GLY A 518 19.80 -34.67 -9.96
N GLY A 519 19.55 -35.98 -9.75
CA GLY A 519 18.88 -36.84 -10.74
C GLY A 519 17.35 -36.82 -10.67
N SER A 520 16.74 -36.51 -9.53
CA SER A 520 15.29 -36.64 -9.27
C SER A 520 14.74 -35.44 -8.50
N PRO A 521 13.42 -35.23 -8.52
CA PRO A 521 12.78 -34.22 -7.69
C PRO A 521 13.05 -34.42 -6.20
N LEU A 522 13.32 -33.32 -5.49
CA LEU A 522 13.54 -33.32 -4.05
C LEU A 522 12.74 -32.18 -3.39
N GLN A 523 11.78 -32.54 -2.56
CA GLN A 523 11.04 -31.60 -1.75
C GLN A 523 11.74 -31.34 -0.42
N VAL A 524 11.80 -30.06 -0.01
CA VAL A 524 12.35 -29.63 1.28
C VAL A 524 11.37 -28.70 1.95
N ASN A 525 10.85 -29.10 3.10
CA ASN A 525 9.93 -28.31 3.88
C ASN A 525 10.68 -27.25 4.70
N LEU A 526 10.09 -26.07 4.82
CA LEU A 526 10.58 -25.03 5.71
C LEU A 526 10.25 -25.38 7.18
N VAL A 527 11.11 -24.99 8.11
CA VAL A 527 10.86 -25.14 9.55
C VAL A 527 9.68 -24.28 9.98
N ARG A 528 9.59 -23.08 9.44
CA ARG A 528 8.48 -22.14 9.62
C ARG A 528 8.07 -21.59 8.25
N PRO A 529 6.78 -21.51 7.97
CA PRO A 529 6.32 -20.85 6.75
C PRO A 529 6.83 -19.41 6.66
N ILE A 530 7.06 -18.94 5.43
CA ILE A 530 7.51 -17.58 5.16
C ILE A 530 6.39 -16.85 4.41
N PRO A 531 5.84 -15.75 4.97
CA PRO A 531 4.87 -14.93 4.26
C PRO A 531 5.39 -14.43 2.91
N VAL A 532 4.57 -14.58 1.88
CA VAL A 532 4.81 -14.12 0.50
C VAL A 532 3.68 -13.19 0.11
N LEU A 533 4.01 -11.94 -0.13
CA LEU A 533 3.08 -10.92 -0.60
C LEU A 533 3.28 -10.66 -2.09
N MET A 534 2.28 -10.99 -2.90
CA MET A 534 2.16 -10.50 -4.27
C MET A 534 1.46 -9.15 -4.21
N PHE A 535 2.21 -8.08 -4.43
CA PHE A 535 1.78 -6.70 -4.23
C PHE A 535 1.70 -5.94 -5.55
N TYR A 536 0.91 -4.87 -5.55
CA TYR A 536 0.77 -4.00 -6.71
C TYR A 536 0.81 -2.54 -6.28
N SER A 537 1.94 -1.88 -6.48
CA SER A 537 2.11 -0.46 -6.24
C SER A 537 2.92 0.17 -7.37
N THR A 538 2.37 1.19 -8.01
CA THR A 538 3.01 1.92 -9.10
C THR A 538 3.84 3.10 -8.60
N ALA A 539 3.77 3.44 -7.32
CA ALA A 539 4.67 4.36 -6.65
C ALA A 539 5.28 3.69 -5.42
N ILE A 540 6.59 3.74 -5.30
CA ILE A 540 7.35 3.32 -4.12
C ILE A 540 8.39 4.39 -3.79
N VAL A 541 8.91 4.36 -2.57
CA VAL A 541 9.98 5.26 -2.13
C VAL A 541 11.12 4.42 -1.57
N LEU A 542 12.30 4.59 -2.15
CA LEU A 542 13.50 3.89 -1.73
C LEU A 542 13.96 4.36 -0.33
N GLN A 543 14.96 3.68 0.22
CA GLN A 543 15.48 4.02 1.56
C GLN A 543 16.15 5.39 1.63
N ASP A 544 16.74 5.85 0.52
CA ASP A 544 17.34 7.15 0.37
C ASP A 544 16.33 8.30 0.15
N GLY A 545 15.04 7.98 0.18
CA GLY A 545 13.95 8.93 -0.05
C GLY A 545 13.61 9.15 -1.53
N THR A 546 14.27 8.48 -2.47
CA THR A 546 14.02 8.64 -3.91
C THR A 546 12.66 8.03 -4.28
N PRO A 547 11.70 8.82 -4.81
CA PRO A 547 10.44 8.28 -5.31
C PRO A 547 10.65 7.58 -6.65
N GLN A 548 10.02 6.42 -6.81
CA GLN A 548 9.98 5.69 -8.07
C GLN A 548 8.54 5.54 -8.54
N PHE A 549 8.32 5.69 -9.85
CA PHE A 549 7.00 5.57 -10.47
C PHE A 549 7.06 4.60 -11.63
N PHE A 550 6.06 3.74 -11.75
CA PHE A 550 5.98 2.68 -12.74
C PHE A 550 4.67 2.74 -13.52
N GLU A 551 4.62 2.08 -14.66
CA GLU A 551 3.39 1.93 -15.44
C GLU A 551 2.36 1.07 -14.70
N ASP A 552 1.07 1.39 -14.88
CA ASP A 552 -0.07 0.59 -14.43
C ASP A 552 -0.27 -0.59 -15.41
N VAL A 553 0.66 -1.55 -15.37
CA VAL A 553 0.76 -2.64 -16.36
C VAL A 553 -0.48 -3.54 -16.43
N TYR A 554 -1.28 -3.61 -15.36
CA TYR A 554 -2.50 -4.42 -15.28
C TYR A 554 -3.79 -3.58 -15.22
N GLY A 555 -3.69 -2.24 -15.19
CA GLY A 555 -4.84 -1.34 -15.10
C GLY A 555 -5.48 -1.29 -13.71
N HIS A 556 -4.77 -1.75 -12.66
CA HIS A 556 -5.31 -1.77 -11.30
C HIS A 556 -5.40 -0.38 -10.66
N ASP A 557 -4.53 0.57 -11.04
CA ASP A 557 -4.62 1.97 -10.60
C ASP A 557 -5.88 2.62 -11.17
N THR A 558 -6.07 2.46 -12.47
CA THR A 558 -7.25 2.98 -13.16
C THR A 558 -8.55 2.46 -12.55
N ARG A 559 -8.58 1.17 -12.19
CA ARG A 559 -9.75 0.55 -11.54
C ARG A 559 -9.99 1.10 -10.15
N LEU A 560 -8.94 1.18 -9.32
CA LEU A 560 -9.04 1.71 -7.95
C LEU A 560 -9.48 3.17 -7.94
N LEU A 561 -8.85 4.03 -8.74
CA LEU A 561 -9.23 5.44 -8.86
C LEU A 561 -10.70 5.60 -9.26
N ARG A 562 -11.16 4.82 -10.25
CA ARG A 562 -12.58 4.83 -10.66
C ARG A 562 -13.51 4.47 -9.50
N THR A 563 -13.19 3.44 -8.73
CA THR A 563 -13.97 3.02 -7.56
C THR A 563 -14.01 4.11 -6.50
N LEU A 564 -12.86 4.74 -6.19
CA LEU A 564 -12.77 5.84 -5.24
C LEU A 564 -13.59 7.08 -5.68
N TYR A 565 -13.58 7.42 -6.96
CA TYR A 565 -14.37 8.52 -7.49
C TYR A 565 -15.88 8.21 -7.55
N GLN A 566 -16.27 6.96 -7.81
CA GLN A 566 -17.68 6.55 -7.79
C GLN A 566 -18.26 6.53 -6.38
N ALA A 567 -17.50 6.13 -5.38
CA ALA A 567 -17.91 6.17 -3.98
C ALA A 567 -18.16 7.60 -3.44
N ARG A 568 -17.71 8.64 -4.18
CA ARG A 568 -17.93 10.05 -3.86
C ARG A 568 -19.27 10.60 -4.37
N ARG A 569 -19.88 9.95 -5.35
CA ARG A 569 -21.19 10.33 -5.92
C ARG A 569 -22.34 9.69 -5.16
#